data_0457bf2be915913e76ae80e53b232cee
#
_entry.id   0457bf2be915913e76ae80e53b232cee
#
_cell.length_a   1.000
_cell.length_b   1.000
_cell.length_c   1.000
_cell.angle_alpha   90.00
_cell.angle_beta   90.00
_cell.angle_gamma   90.00
#
_symmetry.space_group_name_H-M   'P 1'
#
loop_
_entity.id
_entity.type
_entity.pdbx_description
1 polymer ?
#
loop_
_entity_poly.entity_id
_entity_poly.type
_entity_poly.pdbx_seq_one_letter_code
_entity_poly.pdbx_strand_id
1 'polypeptide(L)'
;MNIQDSIKLLSIIRKQAGKPFQWGVHDCNTFFIEIHDKMYGSKDIETVRDQYGDRRGAIVFLNKTLGLSAAQWLHFRNYRKVASKKPRWTAGDVVLIERHAYSSVYIYSEGAFWTVPENSELVAYDPSAVQKEMTSAWRKVNG
;
A
#
# COMPACT_ATOMS: atom_id res chain seq x y z
N MET A 1 -14.69 -7.01 3.86
CA MET A 1 -15.03 -5.58 4.02
C MET A 1 -16.47 -5.38 3.61
N ASN A 2 -17.27 -4.70 4.41
CA ASN A 2 -18.67 -4.43 4.07
C ASN A 2 -18.76 -3.29 3.02
N ILE A 3 -19.97 -3.06 2.50
CA ILE A 3 -20.15 -2.10 1.41
C ILE A 3 -19.85 -0.65 1.83
N GLN A 4 -20.17 -0.28 3.07
CA GLN A 4 -19.88 1.06 3.59
C GLN A 4 -18.38 1.30 3.69
N ASP A 5 -17.64 0.33 4.18
CA ASP A 5 -16.18 0.41 4.27
C ASP A 5 -15.54 0.44 2.88
N SER A 6 -16.09 -0.31 1.92
CA SER A 6 -15.61 -0.28 0.54
C SER A 6 -15.80 1.10 -0.10
N ILE A 7 -16.94 1.75 0.15
CA ILE A 7 -17.21 3.12 -0.32
C ILE A 7 -16.26 4.12 0.35
N LYS A 8 -16.06 3.99 1.65
CA LYS A 8 -15.12 4.84 2.40
C LYS A 8 -13.71 4.72 1.84
N LEU A 9 -13.26 3.48 1.61
CA LEU A 9 -11.93 3.21 1.05
C LEU A 9 -11.74 3.91 -0.29
N LEU A 10 -12.67 3.74 -1.21
CA LEU A 10 -12.59 4.36 -2.53
C LEU A 10 -12.56 5.89 -2.43
N SER A 11 -13.36 6.46 -1.54
CA SER A 11 -13.37 7.91 -1.29
C SER A 11 -12.02 8.41 -0.80
N ILE A 12 -11.40 7.70 0.14
CA ILE A 12 -10.07 8.06 0.67
C ILE A 12 -9.02 7.99 -0.44
N ILE A 13 -9.06 6.93 -1.25
CA ILE A 13 -8.12 6.76 -2.38
C ILE A 13 -8.28 7.93 -3.36
N ARG A 14 -9.50 8.24 -3.78
CA ARG A 14 -9.76 9.28 -4.79
C ARG A 14 -9.35 10.67 -4.34
N LYS A 15 -9.39 10.96 -3.06
CA LYS A 15 -8.92 12.24 -2.51
C LYS A 15 -7.42 12.45 -2.69
N GLN A 16 -6.67 11.40 -3.00
CA GLN A 16 -5.23 11.48 -3.28
C GLN A 16 -4.94 11.81 -4.75
N ALA A 17 -5.95 11.81 -5.62
CA ALA A 17 -5.77 12.07 -7.04
C ALA A 17 -5.17 13.46 -7.29
N GLY A 18 -4.27 13.55 -8.27
CA GLY A 18 -3.64 14.82 -8.68
C GLY A 18 -2.46 15.26 -7.81
N LYS A 19 -2.22 14.61 -6.68
CA LYS A 19 -1.05 14.92 -5.86
C LYS A 19 0.20 14.31 -6.50
N PRO A 20 1.26 15.12 -6.74
CA PRO A 20 2.47 14.60 -7.36
C PRO A 20 3.23 13.67 -6.41
N PHE A 21 3.95 12.72 -7.00
CA PHE A 21 4.86 11.85 -6.25
C PHE A 21 5.91 12.69 -5.52
N GLN A 22 6.14 12.34 -4.25
CA GLN A 22 7.21 12.93 -3.45
C GLN A 22 7.68 11.91 -2.41
N TRP A 23 8.96 11.56 -2.47
CA TRP A 23 9.54 10.64 -1.49
C TRP A 23 9.29 11.09 -0.05
N GLY A 24 8.80 10.20 0.81
CA GLY A 24 8.56 10.48 2.22
C GLY A 24 7.28 11.25 2.52
N VAL A 25 6.58 11.74 1.51
CA VAL A 25 5.36 12.54 1.65
C VAL A 25 4.19 11.91 0.91
N HIS A 26 4.41 11.53 -0.34
CA HIS A 26 3.39 10.94 -1.20
C HIS A 26 4.04 9.97 -2.17
N ASP A 27 4.46 8.83 -1.67
CA ASP A 27 4.96 7.67 -2.42
C ASP A 27 4.04 6.48 -2.16
N CYS A 28 4.32 5.33 -2.76
CA CYS A 28 3.43 4.18 -2.62
C CYS A 28 3.30 3.70 -1.17
N ASN A 29 4.35 3.80 -0.37
CA ASN A 29 4.31 3.40 1.03
C ASN A 29 3.55 4.39 1.90
N THR A 30 3.86 5.68 1.80
CA THR A 30 3.15 6.72 2.57
C THR A 30 1.68 6.81 2.18
N PHE A 31 1.37 6.69 0.89
CA PHE A 31 0.01 6.62 0.38
C PHE A 31 -0.77 5.48 1.05
N PHE A 32 -0.20 4.27 1.03
CA PHE A 32 -0.87 3.11 1.64
C PHE A 32 -1.03 3.25 3.15
N ILE A 33 0.03 3.67 3.85
CA ILE A 33 -0.02 3.83 5.30
C ILE A 33 -1.07 4.86 5.71
N GLU A 34 -1.18 5.97 4.99
CA GLU A 34 -2.19 6.99 5.24
C GLU A 34 -3.61 6.45 5.06
N ILE A 35 -3.84 5.66 4.01
CA ILE A 35 -5.13 4.99 3.80
C ILE A 35 -5.44 4.04 4.95
N HIS A 36 -4.47 3.22 5.33
CA HIS A 36 -4.60 2.28 6.44
C HIS A 36 -4.98 3.00 7.73
N ASP A 37 -4.30 4.11 8.04
CA ASP A 37 -4.58 4.91 9.23
C ASP A 37 -6.01 5.45 9.22
N LYS A 38 -6.46 5.97 8.10
CA LYS A 38 -7.81 6.52 7.95
C LYS A 38 -8.90 5.45 8.01
N MET A 39 -8.60 4.25 7.53
CA MET A 39 -9.56 3.14 7.58
C MET A 39 -9.66 2.53 8.97
N TYR A 40 -8.57 2.43 9.70
CA TYR A 40 -8.50 1.64 10.95
C TYR A 40 -8.17 2.45 12.20
N GLY A 41 -8.03 3.77 12.08
CA GLY A 41 -7.81 4.64 13.22
C GLY A 41 -6.40 4.59 13.82
N SER A 42 -5.42 4.11 13.07
CA SER A 42 -4.03 4.11 13.50
C SER A 42 -3.34 5.44 13.16
N LYS A 43 -2.08 5.58 13.58
CA LYS A 43 -1.26 6.77 13.36
C LYS A 43 0.14 6.42 12.86
N ASP A 44 0.25 5.36 12.09
CA ASP A 44 1.54 4.87 11.61
C ASP A 44 2.23 5.87 10.68
N ILE A 45 1.46 6.70 9.96
CA ILE A 45 2.04 7.71 9.06
C ILE A 45 2.90 8.73 9.80
N GLU A 46 2.61 9.02 11.05
CA GLU A 46 3.40 9.97 11.85
C GLU A 46 4.85 9.52 12.04
N THR A 47 5.08 8.20 12.04
CA THR A 47 6.42 7.62 12.17
C THR A 47 7.22 7.67 10.86
N VAL A 48 6.53 7.66 9.72
CA VAL A 48 7.15 7.50 8.39
C VAL A 48 7.28 8.82 7.63
N ARG A 49 6.32 9.74 7.79
CA ARG A 49 6.29 10.99 7.04
C ARG A 49 7.56 11.81 7.26
N ASP A 50 8.11 12.34 6.16
CA ASP A 50 9.29 13.20 6.14
C ASP A 50 10.58 12.54 6.63
N GLN A 51 10.63 11.21 6.72
CA GLN A 51 11.81 10.50 7.21
C GLN A 51 12.84 10.20 6.12
N TYR A 52 12.49 10.39 4.86
CA TYR A 52 13.40 10.20 3.74
C TYR A 52 12.97 11.10 2.58
N GLY A 53 13.90 11.41 1.69
CA GLY A 53 13.66 12.31 0.56
C GLY A 53 14.08 11.75 -0.79
N ASP A 54 14.53 10.49 -0.85
CA ASP A 54 14.89 9.82 -2.10
C ASP A 54 14.72 8.30 -1.95
N ARG A 55 14.95 7.58 -3.05
CA ARG A 55 14.80 6.12 -3.06
C ARG A 55 15.75 5.43 -2.09
N ARG A 56 17.01 5.85 -2.08
CA ARG A 56 18.00 5.25 -1.19
C ARG A 56 17.65 5.48 0.28
N GLY A 57 17.23 6.68 0.61
CA GLY A 57 16.76 7.02 1.95
C GLY A 57 15.54 6.20 2.35
N ALA A 58 14.61 5.98 1.43
CA ALA A 58 13.44 5.13 1.67
C ALA A 58 13.85 3.70 2.01
N ILE A 59 14.75 3.11 1.23
CA ILE A 59 15.25 1.75 1.47
C ILE A 59 15.92 1.65 2.85
N VAL A 60 16.79 2.60 3.17
CA VAL A 60 17.49 2.63 4.45
C VAL A 60 16.51 2.79 5.61
N PHE A 61 15.59 3.75 5.51
CA PHE A 61 14.63 3.99 6.58
C PHE A 61 13.71 2.80 6.83
N LEU A 62 13.09 2.27 5.77
CA LEU A 62 12.11 1.19 5.90
C LEU A 62 12.75 -0.12 6.35
N ASN A 63 13.95 -0.44 5.87
CA ASN A 63 14.59 -1.72 6.18
C ASN A 63 15.47 -1.69 7.44
N LYS A 64 16.13 -0.58 7.74
CA LYS A 64 17.07 -0.48 8.86
C LYS A 64 16.51 0.29 10.06
N THR A 65 15.94 1.46 9.82
CA THR A 65 15.47 2.33 10.92
C THR A 65 14.15 1.82 11.48
N LEU A 66 13.18 1.54 10.61
CA LEU A 66 11.91 0.95 11.02
C LEU A 66 12.09 -0.53 11.41
N GLY A 67 13.05 -1.21 10.78
CA GLY A 67 13.42 -2.58 11.13
C GLY A 67 12.42 -3.65 10.73
N LEU A 68 11.47 -3.31 9.86
CA LEU A 68 10.44 -4.23 9.39
C LEU A 68 10.40 -4.24 7.86
N SER A 69 10.33 -5.44 7.26
CA SER A 69 9.94 -5.53 5.86
C SER A 69 8.48 -5.12 5.70
N ALA A 70 8.07 -4.79 4.46
CA ALA A 70 6.66 -4.48 4.19
C ALA A 70 5.74 -5.65 4.57
N ALA A 71 6.16 -6.88 4.28
CA ALA A 71 5.41 -8.07 4.66
C ALA A 71 5.28 -8.21 6.19
N GLN A 72 6.35 -7.97 6.93
CA GLN A 72 6.30 -8.00 8.40
C GLN A 72 5.39 -6.91 8.94
N TRP A 73 5.45 -5.71 8.39
CA TRP A 73 4.58 -4.61 8.79
C TRP A 73 3.11 -5.00 8.61
N LEU A 74 2.77 -5.55 7.45
CA LEU A 74 1.41 -6.02 7.17
C LEU A 74 0.97 -7.10 8.16
N HIS A 75 1.84 -8.08 8.43
CA HIS A 75 1.55 -9.12 9.39
C HIS A 75 1.23 -8.55 10.78
N PHE A 76 2.02 -7.61 11.26
CA PHE A 76 1.79 -6.98 12.57
C PHE A 76 0.54 -6.10 12.60
N ARG A 77 -0.01 -5.69 11.45
CA ARG A 77 -1.27 -4.94 11.36
C ARG A 77 -2.47 -5.81 11.04
N ASN A 78 -2.36 -7.11 11.31
CA ASN A 78 -3.44 -8.07 11.12
C ASN A 78 -3.85 -8.28 9.66
N TYR A 79 -2.90 -8.21 8.76
CA TYR A 79 -3.08 -8.73 7.41
C TYR A 79 -2.60 -10.18 7.37
N ARG A 80 -3.28 -11.01 6.56
CA ARG A 80 -2.90 -12.40 6.33
C ARG A 80 -2.56 -12.59 4.88
N LYS A 81 -1.53 -13.39 4.63
CA LYS A 81 -1.08 -13.70 3.28
C LYS A 81 -2.16 -14.49 2.53
N VAL A 82 -2.46 -14.07 1.31
CA VAL A 82 -3.37 -14.77 0.42
C VAL A 82 -2.58 -15.86 -0.29
N ALA A 83 -2.96 -17.13 -0.07
CA ALA A 83 -2.20 -18.28 -0.56
C ALA A 83 -2.45 -18.61 -2.03
N SER A 84 -3.58 -18.19 -2.61
CA SER A 84 -3.95 -18.51 -3.98
C SER A 84 -3.08 -17.75 -4.99
N LYS A 85 -2.69 -18.44 -6.07
CA LYS A 85 -2.00 -17.81 -7.20
C LYS A 85 -2.94 -16.99 -8.08
N LYS A 86 -4.26 -17.26 -8.00
CA LYS A 86 -5.32 -16.55 -8.73
C LYS A 86 -6.39 -16.13 -7.74
N PRO A 87 -6.10 -15.19 -6.84
CA PRO A 87 -7.06 -14.81 -5.82
C PRO A 87 -8.24 -14.06 -6.43
N ARG A 88 -9.39 -14.19 -5.76
CA ARG A 88 -10.52 -13.31 -6.00
C ARG A 88 -10.29 -12.06 -5.17
N TRP A 89 -10.01 -10.96 -5.84
CA TRP A 89 -9.69 -9.71 -5.16
C TRP A 89 -10.92 -9.12 -4.47
N THR A 90 -10.69 -8.58 -3.29
CA THR A 90 -11.71 -7.84 -2.52
C THR A 90 -11.17 -6.47 -2.11
N ALA A 91 -12.08 -5.52 -1.88
CA ALA A 91 -11.69 -4.17 -1.48
C ALA A 91 -10.77 -4.19 -0.26
N GLY A 92 -9.66 -3.48 -0.32
CA GLY A 92 -8.67 -3.41 0.74
C GLY A 92 -7.56 -4.45 0.64
N ASP A 93 -7.64 -5.40 -0.30
CA ASP A 93 -6.52 -6.32 -0.53
C ASP A 93 -5.28 -5.55 -0.97
N VAL A 94 -4.13 -6.03 -0.54
CA VAL A 94 -2.83 -5.39 -0.77
C VAL A 94 -1.93 -6.33 -1.53
N VAL A 95 -1.24 -5.79 -2.53
CA VAL A 95 -0.19 -6.52 -3.25
C VAL A 95 1.15 -5.83 -3.02
N LEU A 96 2.17 -6.63 -2.76
CA LEU A 96 3.57 -6.19 -2.72
C LEU A 96 4.28 -6.68 -3.97
N ILE A 97 5.05 -5.78 -4.58
CA ILE A 97 6.00 -6.10 -5.62
C ILE A 97 7.37 -5.69 -5.11
N GLU A 98 8.21 -6.68 -4.80
CA GLU A 98 9.52 -6.44 -4.19
C GLU A 98 10.61 -6.52 -5.25
N ARG A 99 11.39 -5.44 -5.38
CA ARG A 99 12.50 -5.33 -6.32
C ARG A 99 13.65 -4.54 -5.68
N HIS A 100 14.85 -5.09 -5.72
CA HIS A 100 16.06 -4.38 -5.28
C HIS A 100 15.93 -3.78 -3.87
N ALA A 101 15.48 -4.60 -2.91
CA ALA A 101 15.30 -4.21 -1.50
C ALA A 101 14.20 -3.13 -1.28
N TYR A 102 13.40 -2.82 -2.28
CA TYR A 102 12.28 -1.90 -2.18
C TYR A 102 10.96 -2.61 -2.47
N SER A 103 9.96 -2.38 -1.62
CA SER A 103 8.62 -2.93 -1.79
C SER A 103 7.68 -1.85 -2.31
N SER A 104 7.12 -2.06 -3.49
CA SER A 104 6.02 -1.25 -4.02
C SER A 104 4.70 -1.81 -3.51
N VAL A 105 3.82 -0.94 -3.05
CA VAL A 105 2.55 -1.32 -2.41
C VAL A 105 1.39 -0.88 -3.29
N TYR A 106 0.46 -1.80 -3.51
CA TYR A 106 -0.75 -1.58 -4.30
C TYR A 106 -1.97 -1.96 -3.46
N ILE A 107 -3.05 -1.19 -3.54
CA ILE A 107 -4.30 -1.49 -2.82
C ILE A 107 -5.46 -1.65 -3.80
N TYR A 108 -6.25 -2.70 -3.60
CA TYR A 108 -7.39 -3.03 -4.47
C TYR A 108 -8.64 -2.27 -4.04
N SER A 109 -9.30 -1.65 -5.00
CA SER A 109 -10.61 -1.04 -4.84
C SER A 109 -11.27 -0.86 -6.20
N GLU A 110 -12.54 -1.20 -6.30
CA GLU A 110 -13.36 -0.99 -7.52
C GLU A 110 -12.70 -1.49 -8.80
N GLY A 111 -12.29 -2.75 -8.79
CA GLY A 111 -11.77 -3.41 -9.99
C GLY A 111 -10.37 -3.01 -10.41
N ALA A 112 -9.63 -2.27 -9.58
CA ALA A 112 -8.29 -1.80 -9.91
C ALA A 112 -7.36 -1.88 -8.70
N PHE A 113 -6.05 -1.96 -8.98
CA PHE A 113 -5.01 -1.73 -7.97
C PHE A 113 -4.50 -0.29 -8.07
N TRP A 114 -4.51 0.40 -6.95
CA TRP A 114 -4.13 1.81 -6.87
C TRP A 114 -2.79 1.96 -6.17
N THR A 115 -1.95 2.83 -6.71
CA THR A 115 -0.65 3.18 -6.13
C THR A 115 -0.19 4.53 -6.64
N VAL A 116 0.89 5.04 -6.06
CA VAL A 116 1.56 6.27 -6.52
C VAL A 116 2.93 5.87 -7.02
N PRO A 117 3.12 5.69 -8.36
CA PRO A 117 4.40 5.32 -8.90
C PRO A 117 5.40 6.49 -8.85
N GLU A 118 6.70 6.16 -8.84
CA GLU A 118 7.76 7.16 -8.87
C GLU A 118 7.59 8.11 -10.06
N ASN A 119 7.74 9.41 -9.80
CA ASN A 119 7.63 10.49 -10.79
C ASN A 119 6.24 10.59 -11.46
N SER A 120 5.20 10.15 -10.78
CA SER A 120 3.83 10.16 -11.30
C SER A 120 2.86 10.70 -10.25
N GLU A 121 1.61 10.39 -10.41
CA GLU A 121 0.55 10.65 -9.44
C GLU A 121 -0.25 9.36 -9.26
N LEU A 122 -1.34 9.40 -8.50
CA LEU A 122 -2.20 8.23 -8.29
C LEU A 122 -2.61 7.58 -9.62
N VAL A 123 -2.34 6.29 -9.75
CA VAL A 123 -2.67 5.49 -10.94
C VAL A 123 -3.47 4.26 -10.53
N ALA A 124 -4.47 3.93 -11.35
CA ALA A 124 -5.22 2.69 -11.24
C ALA A 124 -4.72 1.70 -12.29
N TYR A 125 -4.27 0.54 -11.85
CA TYR A 125 -3.76 -0.52 -12.72
C TYR A 125 -4.76 -1.65 -12.85
N ASP A 126 -4.79 -2.28 -14.02
CA ASP A 126 -5.55 -3.51 -14.23
C ASP A 126 -5.02 -4.60 -13.29
N PRO A 127 -5.90 -5.34 -12.58
CA PRO A 127 -5.46 -6.38 -11.66
C PRO A 127 -4.60 -7.46 -12.30
N SER A 128 -4.86 -7.83 -13.55
CA SER A 128 -4.05 -8.86 -14.22
C SER A 128 -2.61 -8.42 -14.43
N ALA A 129 -2.38 -7.13 -14.71
CA ALA A 129 -1.05 -6.59 -14.89
C ALA A 129 -0.25 -6.62 -13.58
N VAL A 130 -0.88 -6.26 -12.47
CA VAL A 130 -0.24 -6.28 -11.14
C VAL A 130 0.01 -7.72 -10.69
N GLN A 131 -0.95 -8.61 -10.91
CA GLN A 131 -0.84 -10.01 -10.51
C GLN A 131 0.32 -10.73 -11.17
N LYS A 132 0.66 -10.40 -12.41
CA LYS A 132 1.80 -10.99 -13.11
C LYS A 132 3.13 -10.74 -12.41
N GLU A 133 3.26 -9.62 -11.71
CA GLU A 133 4.51 -9.18 -11.09
C GLU A 133 4.50 -9.30 -9.57
N MET A 134 3.38 -9.63 -8.96
CA MET A 134 3.25 -9.65 -7.51
C MET A 134 4.20 -10.64 -6.85
N THR A 135 4.83 -10.17 -5.77
CA THR A 135 5.64 -11.01 -4.89
C THR A 135 4.74 -11.69 -3.84
N SER A 136 3.77 -10.95 -3.30
CA SER A 136 2.82 -11.48 -2.32
C SER A 136 1.55 -10.65 -2.31
N ALA A 137 0.49 -11.26 -1.80
CA ALA A 137 -0.82 -10.61 -1.64
C ALA A 137 -1.32 -10.81 -0.21
N TRP A 138 -2.02 -9.83 0.30
CA TRP A 138 -2.42 -9.75 1.70
C TRP A 138 -3.85 -9.25 1.85
N ARG A 139 -4.53 -9.74 2.88
CA ARG A 139 -5.91 -9.35 3.19
C ARG A 139 -6.03 -9.02 4.66
N LYS A 140 -6.68 -7.90 4.97
CA LYS A 140 -6.94 -7.48 6.35
C LYS A 140 -7.88 -8.47 7.02
N VAL A 141 -7.50 -8.92 8.21
CA VAL A 141 -8.37 -9.76 9.03
C VAL A 141 -9.19 -8.87 9.95
N ASN A 142 -10.50 -9.08 9.99
CA ASN A 142 -11.40 -8.37 10.90
C ASN A 142 -11.20 -8.83 12.33
N GLY A 143 -11.13 -7.88 13.22
CA GLY A 143 -11.01 -8.21 14.65
C GLY A 143 -10.09 -7.33 15.37
#